data_cd7885a2018a2f4ac428ba43471c3c63
#
_entry.id   cd7885a2018a2f4ac428ba43471c3c63
#
_cell.length_a   1.000
_cell.length_b   1.000
_cell.length_c   1.000
_cell.angle_alpha   90.00
_cell.angle_beta   90.00
_cell.angle_gamma   90.00
#
_symmetry.space_group_name_H-M   'P 1'
#
loop_
_entity.id
_entity.type
_entity.pdbx_description
1 polymer ?
#
loop_
_entity_poly.entity_id
_entity_poly.type
_entity_poly.pdbx_seq_one_letter_code
_entity_poly.pdbx_strand_id
1 'polypeptide(L)'
;MFVCAPVDEISKPTVGCICHSPAFARLNAMMTQKFSRRSFLGGVSAAAAAGALAFWPKEAMAGIPDAPTKPVAFTNIKLFDGKSNKLIEGKRVVVEGNKIKAVENATASAAEGTTVIDGGGRTLMPGLIDAHWHAMMAAMSMLDLMTADIGYISIAAAEEAHRTLMRGFTSIRDMAGPSFGLKRAIDSGMNPGPRIWPSGAMISQTSGHGDFRLPYEVPAQIDAPLSRGEAVGGGAIADGVDQVLKRAREQL
;
A
#
# COMPACT_ATOMS: atom_id res chain seq x y z
N MET A 1 -6.13 -17.48 28.08
CA MET A 1 -7.13 -18.56 28.05
C MET A 1 -8.49 -17.90 28.15
N PHE A 2 -9.16 -17.64 27.03
CA PHE A 2 -10.48 -17.01 27.01
C PHE A 2 -11.54 -18.09 26.96
N VAL A 3 -12.38 -18.14 27.98
CA VAL A 3 -13.52 -19.06 28.05
C VAL A 3 -14.69 -18.35 27.38
N CYS A 4 -15.23 -18.93 26.29
CA CYS A 4 -16.48 -18.47 25.69
C CYS A 4 -17.66 -18.90 26.59
N ALA A 5 -18.55 -17.96 26.92
CA ALA A 5 -19.77 -18.24 27.64
C ALA A 5 -20.79 -19.03 26.78
N PRO A 6 -21.67 -19.85 27.39
CA PRO A 6 -22.68 -20.61 26.64
C PRO A 6 -23.67 -19.70 25.92
N VAL A 7 -24.23 -20.20 24.81
CA VAL A 7 -24.92 -19.47 23.76
C VAL A 7 -26.31 -18.89 24.19
N ASP A 8 -26.80 -19.20 25.36
CA ASP A 8 -28.20 -18.94 25.74
C ASP A 8 -28.47 -17.59 26.41
N GLU A 9 -27.42 -16.77 26.64
CA GLU A 9 -27.56 -15.46 27.33
C GLU A 9 -27.31 -14.22 26.48
N ILE A 10 -27.21 -14.32 25.14
CA ILE A 10 -26.84 -13.17 24.32
C ILE A 10 -28.08 -12.56 23.67
N SER A 11 -28.81 -11.73 24.42
CA SER A 11 -29.91 -10.92 23.91
C SER A 11 -29.60 -9.45 23.58
N LYS A 12 -28.34 -9.04 23.49
CA LYS A 12 -27.97 -7.68 23.08
C LYS A 12 -26.76 -7.72 22.12
N PRO A 13 -26.75 -6.90 21.05
CA PRO A 13 -25.62 -6.84 20.14
C PRO A 13 -24.46 -6.11 20.83
N THR A 14 -23.57 -6.88 21.43
CA THR A 14 -22.25 -6.38 21.81
C THR A 14 -21.36 -6.45 20.57
N VAL A 15 -20.57 -5.40 20.35
CA VAL A 15 -19.50 -5.36 19.34
C VAL A 15 -18.56 -6.53 19.64
N GLY A 16 -18.83 -7.67 19.04
CA GLY A 16 -18.26 -8.96 19.42
C GLY A 16 -17.38 -9.54 18.33
N CYS A 17 -16.61 -10.48 18.71
CA CYS A 17 -15.71 -11.29 17.87
C CYS A 17 -16.40 -11.72 16.57
N ILE A 18 -15.67 -11.69 15.45
CA ILE A 18 -16.12 -12.06 14.10
C ILE A 18 -16.78 -13.46 14.05
N CYS A 19 -16.38 -14.36 14.97
CA CYS A 19 -16.94 -15.69 15.11
C CYS A 19 -18.43 -15.74 15.55
N HIS A 20 -18.98 -14.64 16.05
CA HIS A 20 -20.40 -14.49 16.43
C HIS A 20 -21.20 -13.65 15.43
N SER A 21 -20.61 -13.26 14.32
CA SER A 21 -21.31 -12.49 13.30
C SER A 21 -22.33 -13.37 12.55
N PRO A 22 -23.48 -12.82 12.13
CA PRO A 22 -24.42 -13.55 11.26
C PRO A 22 -23.80 -14.04 9.96
N ALA A 23 -22.76 -13.36 9.48
CA ALA A 23 -21.99 -13.77 8.30
C ALA A 23 -21.18 -15.05 8.56
N PHE A 24 -20.56 -15.18 9.73
CA PHE A 24 -19.80 -16.37 10.11
C PHE A 24 -20.73 -17.58 10.35
N ALA A 25 -21.89 -17.35 10.97
CA ALA A 25 -22.89 -18.40 11.14
C ALA A 25 -23.42 -18.94 9.81
N ARG A 26 -23.65 -18.05 8.81
CA ARG A 26 -24.04 -18.43 7.45
C ARG A 26 -22.92 -19.20 6.73
N LEU A 27 -21.68 -18.74 6.86
CA LEU A 27 -20.52 -19.42 6.27
C LEU A 27 -20.36 -20.83 6.85
N ASN A 28 -20.50 -20.98 8.16
CA ASN A 28 -20.38 -22.27 8.82
C ASN A 28 -21.55 -23.22 8.42
N ALA A 29 -22.76 -22.71 8.28
CA ALA A 29 -23.89 -23.47 7.78
C ALA A 29 -23.69 -23.93 6.32
N MET A 30 -23.08 -23.09 5.47
CA MET A 30 -22.73 -23.48 4.09
C MET A 30 -21.62 -24.53 4.05
N MET A 31 -20.63 -24.46 4.95
CA MET A 31 -19.50 -25.40 5.02
C MET A 31 -19.93 -26.78 5.57
N THR A 32 -21.00 -26.85 6.33
CA THR A 32 -21.54 -28.11 6.91
C THR A 32 -22.54 -28.83 6.00
N GLN A 33 -22.98 -28.22 4.89
CA GLN A 33 -23.82 -28.89 3.90
C GLN A 33 -23.04 -29.99 3.17
N LYS A 34 -23.55 -31.23 3.23
CA LYS A 34 -22.97 -32.35 2.48
C LYS A 34 -23.31 -32.22 0.99
N PHE A 35 -22.41 -31.66 0.22
CA PHE A 35 -22.52 -31.62 -1.24
C PHE A 35 -22.11 -32.96 -1.87
N SER A 36 -22.90 -33.45 -2.83
CA SER A 36 -22.47 -34.57 -3.66
C SER A 36 -21.35 -34.12 -4.61
N ARG A 37 -20.42 -35.03 -4.95
CA ARG A 37 -19.30 -34.72 -5.88
C ARG A 37 -19.75 -34.10 -7.20
N ARG A 38 -20.95 -34.41 -7.69
CA ARG A 38 -21.52 -33.84 -8.93
C ARG A 38 -22.02 -32.40 -8.75
N SER A 39 -22.60 -32.07 -7.59
CA SER A 39 -23.07 -30.72 -7.28
C SER A 39 -21.89 -29.75 -7.02
N PHE A 40 -20.76 -30.27 -6.55
CA PHE A 40 -19.57 -29.48 -6.29
C PHE A 40 -18.93 -28.95 -7.58
N LEU A 41 -18.81 -29.79 -8.63
CA LEU A 41 -18.20 -29.40 -9.89
C LEU A 41 -19.07 -28.46 -10.75
N GLY A 42 -20.40 -28.47 -10.59
CA GLY A 42 -21.30 -27.58 -11.30
C GLY A 42 -21.53 -26.23 -10.63
N GLY A 43 -21.39 -26.15 -9.30
CA GLY A 43 -21.66 -24.96 -8.51
C GLY A 43 -20.46 -24.00 -8.35
N VAL A 44 -19.25 -24.54 -8.39
CA VAL A 44 -18.02 -23.76 -8.15
C VAL A 44 -17.73 -22.75 -9.25
N SER A 45 -18.08 -23.08 -10.52
CA SER A 45 -17.80 -22.20 -11.65
C SER A 45 -18.71 -20.96 -11.74
N ALA A 46 -19.94 -21.04 -11.24
CA ALA A 46 -20.89 -19.92 -11.31
C ALA A 46 -20.88 -19.03 -10.03
N ALA A 47 -20.65 -19.63 -8.85
CA ALA A 47 -20.63 -18.91 -7.59
C ALA A 47 -19.34 -18.12 -7.34
N ALA A 48 -18.20 -18.59 -7.87
CA ALA A 48 -16.92 -17.90 -7.72
C ALA A 48 -16.86 -16.57 -8.49
N ALA A 49 -17.55 -16.46 -9.62
CA ALA A 49 -17.55 -15.22 -10.41
C ALA A 49 -18.55 -14.17 -9.88
N ALA A 50 -19.68 -14.60 -9.30
CA ALA A 50 -20.70 -13.68 -8.80
C ALA A 50 -20.51 -13.29 -7.32
N GLY A 51 -19.94 -14.17 -6.51
CA GLY A 51 -19.73 -13.95 -5.07
C GLY A 51 -18.57 -13.02 -4.73
N ALA A 52 -17.54 -12.98 -5.55
CA ALA A 52 -16.36 -12.14 -5.31
C ALA A 52 -16.63 -10.64 -5.48
N LEU A 53 -17.66 -10.25 -6.24
CA LEU A 53 -18.03 -8.85 -6.48
C LEU A 53 -19.12 -8.33 -5.53
N ALA A 54 -19.86 -9.22 -4.85
CA ALA A 54 -21.04 -8.83 -4.08
C ALA A 54 -20.83 -8.72 -2.57
N PHE A 55 -19.68 -9.13 -2.03
CA PHE A 55 -19.44 -9.20 -0.57
C PHE A 55 -18.35 -8.29 -0.02
N TRP A 56 -17.89 -7.34 -0.81
CA TRP A 56 -17.02 -6.29 -0.27
C TRP A 56 -17.91 -5.08 0.07
N PRO A 57 -18.15 -4.78 1.35
CA PRO A 57 -18.92 -3.59 1.70
C PRO A 57 -18.13 -2.37 1.19
N LYS A 58 -18.73 -1.62 0.26
CA LYS A 58 -18.15 -0.37 -0.25
C LYS A 58 -17.86 0.65 0.87
N GLU A 59 -18.52 0.50 1.99
CA GLU A 59 -18.38 1.36 3.16
C GLU A 59 -17.15 1.04 4.03
N ALA A 60 -16.51 -0.13 3.88
CA ALA A 60 -15.26 -0.45 4.57
C ALA A 60 -14.02 0.21 3.93
N MET A 61 -14.19 0.84 2.78
CA MET A 61 -13.17 1.62 2.10
C MET A 61 -13.42 3.12 2.32
N ALA A 62 -13.57 3.55 3.57
CA ALA A 62 -13.44 4.95 3.95
C ALA A 62 -11.96 5.37 3.76
N GLY A 63 -11.51 5.24 2.53
CA GLY A 63 -10.20 5.56 2.05
C GLY A 63 -10.09 7.02 1.63
N ILE A 64 -9.11 7.29 0.83
CA ILE A 64 -8.83 8.59 0.24
C ILE A 64 -10.12 9.13 -0.40
N PRO A 65 -10.52 10.37 -0.11
CA PRO A 65 -11.66 10.98 -0.76
C PRO A 65 -11.53 10.87 -2.28
N ASP A 66 -12.62 10.58 -2.96
CA ASP A 66 -12.66 10.61 -4.41
C ASP A 66 -12.06 11.93 -4.93
N ALA A 67 -11.39 11.86 -6.08
CA ALA A 67 -10.85 13.04 -6.69
C ALA A 67 -11.96 14.12 -6.79
N PRO A 68 -11.67 15.40 -6.51
CA PRO A 68 -12.67 16.45 -6.53
C PRO A 68 -13.45 16.39 -7.84
N THR A 69 -14.77 16.27 -7.76
CA THR A 69 -15.64 16.28 -8.95
C THR A 69 -15.69 17.66 -9.60
N LYS A 70 -15.37 18.71 -8.84
CA LYS A 70 -15.26 20.08 -9.30
C LYS A 70 -13.83 20.40 -9.69
N PRO A 71 -13.61 21.21 -10.74
CA PRO A 71 -12.29 21.68 -11.08
C PRO A 71 -11.63 22.44 -9.91
N VAL A 72 -10.32 22.28 -9.77
CA VAL A 72 -9.50 23.03 -8.79
C VAL A 72 -8.53 23.91 -9.58
N ALA A 73 -8.48 25.20 -9.29
CA ALA A 73 -7.56 26.14 -9.91
C ALA A 73 -6.55 26.66 -8.87
N PHE A 74 -5.26 26.43 -9.12
CA PHE A 74 -4.18 27.03 -8.35
C PHE A 74 -3.80 28.37 -8.97
N THR A 75 -3.97 29.43 -8.21
CA THR A 75 -3.73 30.83 -8.63
C THR A 75 -2.61 31.46 -7.79
N ASN A 76 -2.11 32.63 -8.19
CA ASN A 76 -1.05 33.34 -7.45
C ASN A 76 0.14 32.42 -7.15
N ILE A 77 0.65 31.76 -8.20
CA ILE A 77 1.75 30.79 -8.14
C ILE A 77 2.89 31.21 -9.07
N LYS A 78 4.08 30.72 -8.75
CA LYS A 78 5.20 30.63 -9.68
C LYS A 78 5.26 29.17 -10.14
N LEU A 79 5.13 28.93 -11.43
CA LEU A 79 5.08 27.56 -11.95
C LEU A 79 6.47 27.08 -12.35
N PHE A 80 6.90 25.96 -11.79
CA PHE A 80 8.03 25.19 -12.27
C PHE A 80 7.52 24.00 -13.09
N ASP A 81 7.88 23.93 -14.37
CA ASP A 81 7.35 22.92 -15.29
C ASP A 81 8.21 21.62 -15.34
N GLY A 82 9.32 21.59 -14.60
CA GLY A 82 10.25 20.45 -14.60
C GLY A 82 11.11 20.33 -15.86
N LYS A 83 11.03 21.26 -16.78
CA LYS A 83 11.76 21.23 -18.08
C LYS A 83 12.80 22.34 -18.18
N SER A 84 12.46 23.52 -17.73
CA SER A 84 13.33 24.66 -17.73
C SER A 84 13.86 24.98 -16.33
N ASN A 85 14.95 25.71 -16.24
CA ASN A 85 15.50 26.21 -14.97
C ASN A 85 14.89 27.54 -14.55
N LYS A 86 13.78 27.97 -15.17
CA LYS A 86 13.10 29.24 -14.90
C LYS A 86 11.71 28.98 -14.36
N LEU A 87 11.29 29.85 -13.44
CA LEU A 87 9.91 29.88 -12.98
C LEU A 87 9.06 30.67 -13.99
N ILE A 88 7.88 30.16 -14.29
CA ILE A 88 6.90 30.79 -15.18
C ILE A 88 5.92 31.55 -14.29
N GLU A 89 5.81 32.85 -14.48
CA GLU A 89 4.88 33.73 -13.76
C GLU A 89 3.64 34.03 -14.58
N GLY A 90 2.61 34.58 -13.94
CA GLY A 90 1.36 34.98 -14.61
C GLY A 90 0.52 33.80 -15.12
N LYS A 91 0.73 32.62 -14.58
CA LYS A 91 -0.03 31.41 -14.91
C LYS A 91 -0.88 30.94 -13.74
N ARG A 92 -1.95 30.23 -14.07
CA ARG A 92 -2.70 29.37 -13.16
C ARG A 92 -2.77 27.96 -13.71
N VAL A 93 -2.92 26.98 -12.82
CA VAL A 93 -3.03 25.57 -13.19
C VAL A 93 -4.41 25.08 -12.78
N VAL A 94 -5.14 24.51 -13.73
CA VAL A 94 -6.47 23.92 -13.50
C VAL A 94 -6.36 22.40 -13.51
N VAL A 95 -6.85 21.76 -12.46
CA VAL A 95 -6.93 20.31 -12.30
C VAL A 95 -8.40 19.89 -12.32
N GLU A 96 -8.71 18.83 -13.06
CA GLU A 96 -10.03 18.22 -13.10
C GLU A 96 -9.89 16.72 -12.86
N GLY A 97 -10.53 16.24 -11.81
CA GLY A 97 -10.29 14.87 -11.34
C GLY A 97 -8.82 14.66 -10.98
N ASN A 98 -8.17 13.72 -11.64
CA ASN A 98 -6.75 13.39 -11.43
C ASN A 98 -5.81 13.90 -12.54
N LYS A 99 -6.25 14.87 -13.35
CA LYS A 99 -5.49 15.39 -14.50
C LYS A 99 -5.32 16.89 -14.45
N ILE A 100 -4.16 17.37 -14.86
CA ILE A 100 -3.95 18.78 -15.20
C ILE A 100 -4.73 19.04 -16.49
N LYS A 101 -5.79 19.83 -16.38
CA LYS A 101 -6.66 20.19 -17.52
C LYS A 101 -6.05 21.29 -18.36
N ALA A 102 -5.51 22.31 -17.69
CA ALA A 102 -4.96 23.48 -18.36
C ALA A 102 -3.89 24.18 -17.54
N VAL A 103 -2.95 24.79 -18.25
CA VAL A 103 -2.04 25.83 -17.75
C VAL A 103 -2.33 27.08 -18.56
N GLU A 104 -2.97 28.06 -17.96
CA GLU A 104 -3.51 29.25 -18.65
C GLU A 104 -3.07 30.53 -17.96
N ASN A 105 -3.43 31.68 -18.56
CA ASN A 105 -3.07 32.97 -17.97
C ASN A 105 -3.80 33.19 -16.64
N ALA A 106 -3.15 33.79 -15.67
CA ALA A 106 -3.70 34.05 -14.34
C ALA A 106 -4.97 34.91 -14.38
N THR A 107 -5.12 35.75 -15.43
CA THR A 107 -6.26 36.61 -15.65
C THR A 107 -7.48 35.91 -16.25
N ALA A 108 -7.37 34.67 -16.69
CA ALA A 108 -8.49 33.91 -17.23
C ALA A 108 -9.60 33.74 -16.18
N SER A 109 -10.85 33.83 -16.54
CA SER A 109 -11.98 33.63 -15.63
C SER A 109 -12.09 32.18 -15.23
N ALA A 110 -12.32 31.92 -13.94
CA ALA A 110 -12.60 30.56 -13.47
C ALA A 110 -13.97 30.10 -13.97
N ALA A 111 -14.07 28.85 -14.40
CA ALA A 111 -15.37 28.27 -14.71
C ALA A 111 -16.25 28.22 -13.44
N GLU A 112 -17.55 28.30 -13.63
CA GLU A 112 -18.49 28.20 -12.52
C GLU A 112 -18.29 26.90 -11.73
N GLY A 113 -18.32 26.98 -10.41
CA GLY A 113 -18.12 25.85 -9.52
C GLY A 113 -16.65 25.42 -9.33
N THR A 114 -15.67 26.13 -9.91
CA THR A 114 -14.24 25.85 -9.70
C THR A 114 -13.83 26.24 -8.26
N THR A 115 -13.16 25.32 -7.56
CA THR A 115 -12.50 25.63 -6.29
C THR A 115 -11.19 26.35 -6.56
N VAL A 116 -11.02 27.55 -6.03
CA VAL A 116 -9.79 28.34 -6.21
C VAL A 116 -8.90 28.21 -4.97
N ILE A 117 -7.64 27.83 -5.21
CA ILE A 117 -6.60 27.75 -4.17
C ILE A 117 -5.56 28.85 -4.47
N ASP A 118 -5.47 29.84 -3.59
CA ASP A 118 -4.41 30.85 -3.66
C ASP A 118 -3.08 30.26 -3.19
N GLY A 119 -2.10 30.21 -4.08
CA GLY A 119 -0.76 29.74 -3.77
C GLY A 119 0.08 30.72 -2.93
N GLY A 120 -0.37 31.98 -2.76
CA GLY A 120 0.33 32.96 -1.96
C GLY A 120 1.74 33.28 -2.50
N GLY A 121 1.94 33.27 -3.82
CA GLY A 121 3.24 33.49 -4.45
C GLY A 121 4.21 32.30 -4.36
N ARG A 122 3.78 31.14 -3.85
CA ARG A 122 4.61 29.92 -3.73
C ARG A 122 4.83 29.28 -5.09
N THR A 123 5.84 28.42 -5.13
CA THR A 123 6.14 27.63 -6.33
C THR A 123 5.24 26.40 -6.39
N LEU A 124 4.44 26.28 -7.46
CA LEU A 124 3.78 25.03 -7.84
C LEU A 124 4.73 24.25 -8.76
N MET A 125 4.97 22.99 -8.44
CA MET A 125 5.90 22.14 -9.17
C MET A 125 5.34 20.71 -9.30
N PRO A 126 5.84 19.88 -10.24
CA PRO A 126 5.57 18.45 -10.26
C PRO A 126 5.94 17.81 -8.93
N GLY A 127 5.21 16.78 -8.52
CA GLY A 127 5.55 16.03 -7.33
C GLY A 127 6.96 15.43 -7.42
N LEU A 128 7.66 15.39 -6.29
CA LEU A 128 9.00 14.82 -6.18
C LEU A 128 8.97 13.31 -6.39
N ILE A 129 10.07 12.78 -6.90
CA ILE A 129 10.29 11.36 -7.09
C ILE A 129 11.49 10.95 -6.24
N ASP A 130 11.29 9.99 -5.32
CA ASP A 130 12.39 9.33 -4.65
C ASP A 130 12.78 8.06 -5.42
N ALA A 131 13.96 8.06 -6.00
CA ALA A 131 14.42 6.97 -6.86
C ALA A 131 15.10 5.83 -6.08
N HIS A 132 15.31 5.97 -4.78
CA HIS A 132 15.90 4.96 -3.92
C HIS A 132 15.37 5.09 -2.49
N TRP A 133 14.22 4.54 -2.24
CA TRP A 133 13.56 4.56 -0.93
C TRP A 133 13.35 3.14 -0.39
N HIS A 134 13.07 3.04 0.90
CA HIS A 134 12.79 1.80 1.60
C HIS A 134 11.48 1.93 2.36
N ALA A 135 10.35 1.70 1.67
CA ALA A 135 9.01 1.98 2.16
C ALA A 135 8.70 1.33 3.52
N MET A 136 9.16 0.09 3.72
CA MET A 136 8.89 -0.67 4.94
C MET A 136 9.89 -0.39 6.08
N MET A 137 11.00 0.29 5.79
CA MET A 137 12.11 0.46 6.73
C MET A 137 12.27 1.90 7.22
N ALA A 138 11.82 2.89 6.43
CA ALA A 138 12.11 4.31 6.65
C ALA A 138 11.58 4.87 7.97
N ALA A 139 10.53 4.29 8.52
CA ALA A 139 9.87 4.77 9.74
C ALA A 139 10.45 4.22 11.04
N MET A 140 11.38 3.27 10.97
CA MET A 140 11.73 2.45 12.12
C MET A 140 13.23 2.31 12.34
N SER A 141 13.59 2.02 13.60
CA SER A 141 14.94 1.63 13.94
C SER A 141 15.26 0.22 13.41
N MET A 142 16.54 -0.07 13.20
CA MET A 142 17.00 -1.42 12.82
C MET A 142 16.56 -2.46 13.85
N LEU A 143 16.55 -2.10 15.14
CA LEU A 143 16.10 -2.99 16.20
C LEU A 143 14.63 -3.35 16.04
N ASP A 144 13.75 -2.37 15.77
CA ASP A 144 12.33 -2.63 15.54
C ASP A 144 12.11 -3.51 14.31
N LEU A 145 12.83 -3.26 13.22
CA LEU A 145 12.77 -4.09 12.01
C LEU A 145 13.12 -5.55 12.30
N MET A 146 14.08 -5.78 13.19
CA MET A 146 14.55 -7.12 13.55
C MET A 146 13.69 -7.81 14.61
N THR A 147 12.90 -7.09 15.41
CA THR A 147 12.22 -7.66 16.58
C THR A 147 10.71 -7.45 16.60
N ALA A 148 10.19 -6.40 15.97
CA ALA A 148 8.77 -6.08 16.02
C ALA A 148 7.91 -7.03 15.17
N ASP A 149 6.63 -7.12 15.50
CA ASP A 149 5.64 -7.84 14.69
C ASP A 149 5.50 -7.24 13.29
N ILE A 150 5.34 -8.07 12.27
CA ILE A 150 5.23 -7.61 10.88
C ILE A 150 4.00 -6.72 10.64
N GLY A 151 2.92 -6.93 11.39
CA GLY A 151 1.75 -6.07 11.34
C GLY A 151 2.05 -4.67 11.85
N TYR A 152 2.83 -4.54 12.94
CA TYR A 152 3.30 -3.25 13.43
C TYR A 152 4.18 -2.54 12.38
N ILE A 153 5.12 -3.26 11.78
CA ILE A 153 5.97 -2.74 10.70
C ILE A 153 5.13 -2.20 9.55
N SER A 154 4.09 -2.94 9.15
CA SER A 154 3.20 -2.55 8.05
C SER A 154 2.38 -1.30 8.37
N ILE A 155 1.89 -1.16 9.61
CA ILE A 155 1.14 0.02 10.06
C ILE A 155 2.05 1.25 10.10
N ALA A 156 3.26 1.11 10.66
CA ALA A 156 4.23 2.20 10.70
C ALA A 156 4.66 2.65 9.29
N ALA A 157 4.84 1.71 8.37
CA ALA A 157 5.15 2.00 6.97
C ALA A 157 4.00 2.73 6.26
N ALA A 158 2.73 2.39 6.57
CA ALA A 158 1.57 3.07 6.01
C ALA A 158 1.50 4.53 6.46
N GLU A 159 1.74 4.81 7.74
CA GLU A 159 1.81 6.17 8.29
C GLU A 159 2.98 6.96 7.67
N GLU A 160 4.15 6.34 7.52
CA GLU A 160 5.30 7.00 6.89
C GLU A 160 5.08 7.26 5.40
N ALA A 161 4.36 6.39 4.69
CA ALA A 161 3.96 6.64 3.31
C ALA A 161 3.09 7.91 3.20
N HIS A 162 2.14 8.09 4.11
CA HIS A 162 1.36 9.33 4.18
C HIS A 162 2.26 10.56 4.42
N ARG A 163 3.15 10.49 5.41
CA ARG A 163 4.10 11.60 5.69
C ARG A 163 5.00 11.90 4.49
N THR A 164 5.43 10.88 3.78
CA THR A 164 6.24 11.01 2.57
C THR A 164 5.49 11.75 1.46
N LEU A 165 4.21 11.40 1.23
CA LEU A 165 3.34 12.14 0.33
C LEU A 165 3.21 13.61 0.75
N MET A 166 3.00 13.89 2.05
CA MET A 166 2.86 15.25 2.58
C MET A 166 4.16 16.06 2.50
N ARG A 167 5.32 15.42 2.42
CA ARG A 167 6.59 16.08 2.11
C ARG A 167 6.75 16.41 0.61
N GLY A 168 5.78 16.03 -0.23
CA GLY A 168 5.77 16.31 -1.66
C GLY A 168 6.30 15.20 -2.56
N PHE A 169 6.68 14.05 -2.01
CA PHE A 169 7.06 12.89 -2.81
C PHE A 169 5.81 12.14 -3.26
N THR A 170 5.50 12.23 -4.54
CA THR A 170 4.30 11.62 -5.14
C THR A 170 4.57 10.27 -5.78
N SER A 171 5.83 9.93 -5.96
CA SER A 171 6.28 8.67 -6.55
C SER A 171 7.57 8.22 -5.89
N ILE A 172 7.69 6.92 -5.67
CA ILE A 172 8.91 6.33 -5.09
C ILE A 172 9.26 5.02 -5.78
N ARG A 173 10.54 4.74 -5.88
CA ARG A 173 11.08 3.43 -6.21
C ARG A 173 11.57 2.79 -4.92
N ASP A 174 10.88 1.75 -4.49
CA ASP A 174 11.23 1.00 -3.29
C ASP A 174 12.28 -0.05 -3.62
N MET A 175 13.40 -0.01 -2.92
CA MET A 175 14.60 -0.79 -3.25
C MET A 175 14.81 -2.01 -2.36
N ALA A 176 13.96 -2.20 -1.34
CA ALA A 176 13.97 -3.42 -0.54
C ALA A 176 12.74 -3.48 0.39
N GLY A 177 12.27 -4.69 0.63
CA GLY A 177 11.24 -4.98 1.61
C GLY A 177 9.90 -5.43 1.02
N PRO A 178 9.01 -5.96 1.85
CA PRO A 178 7.73 -6.53 1.42
C PRO A 178 6.67 -5.44 1.20
N SER A 179 6.95 -4.46 0.34
CA SER A 179 6.10 -3.27 0.14
C SER A 179 4.91 -3.48 -0.81
N PHE A 180 4.72 -4.68 -1.38
CA PHE A 180 3.60 -4.99 -2.27
C PHE A 180 2.23 -4.79 -1.59
N GLY A 181 2.10 -5.16 -0.31
CA GLY A 181 0.88 -4.94 0.47
C GLY A 181 0.58 -3.46 0.68
N LEU A 182 1.59 -2.67 1.01
CA LEU A 182 1.49 -1.21 1.14
C LEU A 182 1.11 -0.56 -0.19
N LYS A 183 1.77 -0.95 -1.29
CA LYS A 183 1.39 -0.51 -2.64
C LYS A 183 -0.07 -0.78 -2.92
N ARG A 184 -0.54 -2.00 -2.67
CA ARG A 184 -1.94 -2.38 -2.89
C ARG A 184 -2.91 -1.53 -2.06
N ALA A 185 -2.58 -1.26 -0.79
CA ALA A 185 -3.38 -0.42 0.08
C ALA A 185 -3.49 1.03 -0.45
N ILE A 186 -2.39 1.58 -0.97
CA ILE A 186 -2.36 2.92 -1.57
C ILE A 186 -3.13 2.93 -2.90
N ASP A 187 -2.87 1.98 -3.80
CA ASP A 187 -3.51 1.92 -5.12
C ASP A 187 -5.03 1.71 -5.02
N SER A 188 -5.50 1.04 -3.97
CA SER A 188 -6.93 0.85 -3.69
C SER A 188 -7.59 2.01 -2.95
N GLY A 189 -6.83 3.05 -2.58
CA GLY A 189 -7.35 4.17 -1.79
C GLY A 189 -7.57 3.86 -0.31
N MET A 190 -7.08 2.74 0.19
CA MET A 190 -7.18 2.39 1.62
C MET A 190 -6.28 3.28 2.48
N ASN A 191 -5.12 3.67 1.96
CA ASN A 191 -4.14 4.50 2.66
C ASN A 191 -3.60 5.59 1.74
N PRO A 192 -3.52 6.86 2.17
CA PRO A 192 -2.84 7.89 1.40
C PRO A 192 -1.34 7.63 1.36
N GLY A 193 -0.74 7.80 0.18
CA GLY A 193 0.70 7.62 -0.01
C GLY A 193 1.15 7.90 -1.43
N PRO A 194 2.46 7.90 -1.69
CA PRO A 194 3.01 8.02 -3.04
C PRO A 194 2.75 6.76 -3.87
N ARG A 195 2.81 6.87 -5.18
CA ARG A 195 2.87 5.68 -6.04
C ARG A 195 4.15 4.92 -5.76
N ILE A 196 4.05 3.61 -5.52
CA ILE A 196 5.19 2.76 -5.17
C ILE A 196 5.51 1.83 -6.33
N TRP A 197 6.79 1.76 -6.70
CA TRP A 197 7.37 0.74 -7.56
C TRP A 197 8.23 -0.19 -6.71
N PRO A 198 7.68 -1.32 -6.22
CA PRO A 198 8.37 -2.22 -5.32
C PRO A 198 9.37 -3.11 -6.05
N SER A 199 10.50 -3.39 -5.42
CA SER A 199 11.47 -4.39 -5.89
C SER A 199 11.32 -5.76 -5.22
N GLY A 200 10.67 -5.81 -4.06
CA GLY A 200 10.67 -6.99 -3.19
C GLY A 200 11.92 -7.06 -2.31
N ALA A 201 12.27 -8.26 -1.88
CA ALA A 201 13.41 -8.48 -0.99
C ALA A 201 14.75 -8.08 -1.66
N MET A 202 15.66 -7.48 -0.88
CA MET A 202 16.99 -7.13 -1.33
C MET A 202 17.82 -8.40 -1.59
N ILE A 203 18.20 -8.65 -2.84
CA ILE A 203 19.11 -9.76 -3.18
C ILE A 203 20.53 -9.35 -2.82
N SER A 204 21.18 -10.11 -1.95
CA SER A 204 22.54 -9.85 -1.47
C SER A 204 23.31 -11.14 -1.30
N GLN A 205 24.64 -11.09 -1.44
CA GLN A 205 25.48 -12.22 -1.06
C GLN A 205 25.63 -12.34 0.46
N THR A 206 26.12 -13.47 0.92
CA THR A 206 26.54 -13.68 2.32
C THR A 206 27.47 -12.55 2.76
N SER A 207 27.23 -11.99 3.93
CA SER A 207 27.92 -10.82 4.49
C SER A 207 27.83 -9.54 3.63
N GLY A 208 26.89 -9.48 2.68
CA GLY A 208 26.61 -8.29 1.88
C GLY A 208 25.68 -7.33 2.58
N HIS A 209 25.43 -6.18 1.93
CA HIS A 209 24.59 -5.10 2.49
C HIS A 209 23.18 -5.52 2.88
N GLY A 210 22.56 -6.48 2.18
CA GLY A 210 21.23 -7.01 2.48
C GLY A 210 21.26 -8.27 3.34
N ASP A 211 22.39 -8.67 3.89
CA ASP A 211 22.50 -9.77 4.83
C ASP A 211 22.24 -9.29 6.26
N PHE A 212 20.98 -9.30 6.66
CA PHE A 212 20.53 -8.86 7.99
C PHE A 212 20.55 -9.96 9.04
N ARG A 213 21.23 -11.08 8.77
CA ARG A 213 21.33 -12.19 9.74
C ARG A 213 22.10 -11.76 10.99
N LEU A 214 21.56 -12.13 12.14
CA LEU A 214 22.23 -11.93 13.41
C LEU A 214 23.35 -12.99 13.60
N PRO A 215 24.36 -12.74 14.44
CA PRO A 215 25.49 -13.67 14.60
C PRO A 215 25.12 -15.11 14.94
N TYR A 216 24.00 -15.32 15.60
CA TYR A 216 23.50 -16.67 15.94
C TYR A 216 22.69 -17.33 14.80
N GLU A 217 22.38 -16.60 13.73
CA GLU A 217 21.71 -17.12 12.53
C GLU A 217 22.71 -17.58 11.46
N VAL A 218 24.01 -17.37 11.67
CA VAL A 218 25.09 -17.79 10.76
C VAL A 218 26.04 -18.75 11.45
N PRO A 219 26.61 -19.72 10.70
CA PRO A 219 26.39 -20.01 9.28
C PRO A 219 25.05 -20.72 9.06
N ALA A 220 24.29 -20.28 8.06
CA ALA A 220 23.11 -21.01 7.62
C ALA A 220 23.52 -22.18 6.71
N GLN A 221 22.92 -23.35 6.92
CA GLN A 221 23.01 -24.44 5.95
C GLN A 221 22.12 -24.14 4.75
N ILE A 222 22.38 -24.79 3.60
CA ILE A 222 21.60 -24.55 2.36
C ILE A 222 20.09 -24.75 2.58
N ASP A 223 19.71 -25.71 3.42
CA ASP A 223 18.31 -26.04 3.74
C ASP A 223 17.88 -25.52 5.13
N ALA A 224 18.62 -24.59 5.72
CA ALA A 224 18.24 -23.99 6.99
C ALA A 224 16.95 -23.15 6.85
N PRO A 225 16.17 -23.02 7.95
CA PRO A 225 15.08 -22.06 7.97
C PRO A 225 15.56 -20.65 7.61
N LEU A 226 14.70 -19.87 6.95
CA LEU A 226 15.00 -18.50 6.64
C LEU A 226 15.31 -17.72 7.92
N SER A 227 16.31 -16.85 7.86
CA SER A 227 16.55 -15.85 8.90
C SER A 227 15.32 -14.94 9.03
N ARG A 228 15.22 -14.22 10.15
CA ARG A 228 14.10 -13.26 10.29
C ARG A 228 14.06 -12.25 9.16
N GLY A 229 15.20 -11.68 8.77
CA GLY A 229 15.27 -10.70 7.68
C GLY A 229 14.73 -11.23 6.37
N GLU A 230 15.01 -12.49 6.05
CA GLU A 230 14.49 -13.18 4.87
C GLU A 230 13.01 -13.55 5.03
N ALA A 231 12.62 -14.09 6.21
CA ALA A 231 11.25 -14.51 6.48
C ALA A 231 10.23 -13.38 6.40
N VAL A 232 10.62 -12.14 6.76
CA VAL A 232 9.77 -10.96 6.60
C VAL A 232 9.91 -10.28 5.24
N GLY A 233 10.72 -10.84 4.33
CA GLY A 233 10.92 -10.30 2.98
C GLY A 233 11.81 -9.05 2.90
N GLY A 234 12.63 -8.80 3.92
CA GLY A 234 13.60 -7.69 3.92
C GLY A 234 14.80 -7.97 3.03
N GLY A 235 15.35 -9.18 3.11
CA GLY A 235 16.50 -9.65 2.34
C GLY A 235 16.26 -10.98 1.67
N ALA A 236 17.13 -11.32 0.73
CA ALA A 236 17.17 -12.62 0.06
C ALA A 236 18.64 -12.97 -0.21
N ILE A 237 19.22 -13.81 0.65
CA ILE A 237 20.62 -14.17 0.51
C ILE A 237 20.81 -15.15 -0.64
N ALA A 238 21.80 -14.85 -1.50
CA ALA A 238 22.09 -15.63 -2.69
C ALA A 238 23.59 -15.57 -3.03
N ASP A 239 24.23 -16.72 -3.02
CA ASP A 239 25.64 -16.87 -3.40
C ASP A 239 25.71 -17.72 -4.68
N GLY A 240 26.29 -17.14 -5.74
CA GLY A 240 26.43 -17.75 -7.04
C GLY A 240 25.20 -17.64 -7.95
N VAL A 241 25.39 -18.04 -9.19
CA VAL A 241 24.45 -17.77 -10.29
C VAL A 241 23.07 -18.41 -10.06
N ASP A 242 23.02 -19.67 -9.66
CA ASP A 242 21.76 -20.41 -9.51
C ASP A 242 20.88 -19.84 -8.41
N GLN A 243 21.49 -19.45 -7.27
CA GLN A 243 20.75 -18.84 -6.18
C GLN A 243 20.25 -17.45 -6.55
N VAL A 244 21.07 -16.63 -7.21
CA VAL A 244 20.65 -15.30 -7.68
C VAL A 244 19.49 -15.42 -8.68
N LEU A 245 19.57 -16.35 -9.63
CA LEU A 245 18.48 -16.59 -10.57
C LEU A 245 17.19 -17.03 -9.86
N LYS A 246 17.30 -17.91 -8.86
CA LYS A 246 16.16 -18.35 -8.05
C LYS A 246 15.54 -17.13 -7.34
N ARG A 247 16.33 -16.36 -6.60
CA ARG A 247 15.85 -15.19 -5.85
C ARG A 247 15.26 -14.11 -6.76
N ALA A 248 15.86 -13.89 -7.93
CA ALA A 248 15.31 -12.94 -8.91
C ALA A 248 13.91 -13.36 -9.40
N ARG A 249 13.70 -14.66 -9.67
CA ARG A 249 12.38 -15.17 -10.07
C ARG A 249 11.35 -15.10 -8.95
N GLU A 250 11.77 -15.22 -7.70
CA GLU A 250 10.88 -15.08 -6.52
C GLU A 250 10.37 -13.64 -6.34
N GLN A 251 11.02 -12.63 -6.94
CA GLN A 251 10.60 -11.22 -6.87
C GLN A 251 9.65 -10.80 -8.02
N LEU A 252 9.42 -11.65 -9.00
CA LEU A 252 8.53 -11.39 -10.14
C LEU A 252 7.10 -11.83 -9.86
#